data_735e819c4787fd47d8f39eae3bc54f42
#
_entry.id   735e819c4787fd47d8f39eae3bc54f42
#
_cell.length_a   1.000
_cell.length_b   1.000
_cell.length_c   1.000
_cell.angle_alpha   90.00
_cell.angle_beta   90.00
_cell.angle_gamma   90.00
#
_symmetry.space_group_name_H-M   'P 1'
#
loop_
_entity.id
_entity.type
_entity.pdbx_description
1 polymer ?
#
loop_
_entity_poly.entity_id
_entity_poly.type
_entity_poly.pdbx_seq_one_letter_code
_entity_poly.pdbx_strand_id
1 'polypeptide(L)'
;PEQFSIIGKLRARYPVATLCHVFGVHRSSYKYWKNRPEKPDGRRAVLRSQVLELHGISHGSAGARSIATMATQRGYQMGRWLAGRLMKELGLVSCQQPTYRYKRGGHEHVAIPNYLERQFAVTEPNQVWCGDVTYIWTGKRWAYLAVVLDLFARKPVGWAMSFSPDSKLTMKALEMAWETRGKPVGVMFHSDQGSHYTSRQFRQLLWRYRIRQSMSRRGNCWDNSPMERFFRSLKNEWVPATGYVSFSDAAHAITDYIVGYYSALRPHEYNGGLPPNESENRYWKKL
;
A
#
# COMPACT_ATOMS: atom_id res chain seq x y z
N PRO A 1 -0.01 -19.54 40.34
CA PRO A 1 0.82 -19.34 39.10
C PRO A 1 1.99 -18.38 39.33
N GLU A 2 1.77 -17.21 39.94
CA GLU A 2 2.79 -16.20 40.18
C GLU A 2 3.92 -16.66 41.08
N GLN A 3 3.61 -17.31 42.23
CA GLN A 3 4.57 -17.87 43.15
C GLN A 3 5.52 -18.86 42.45
N PHE A 4 4.99 -19.74 41.58
CA PHE A 4 5.81 -20.69 40.81
C PHE A 4 6.73 -20.01 39.82
N SER A 5 6.31 -18.89 39.20
CA SER A 5 7.14 -18.09 38.32
C SER A 5 8.32 -17.45 39.10
N ILE A 6 8.04 -16.93 40.31
CA ILE A 6 9.07 -16.32 41.16
C ILE A 6 10.07 -17.42 41.63
N ILE A 7 9.60 -18.58 42.06
CA ILE A 7 10.46 -19.73 42.41
C ILE A 7 11.32 -20.10 41.20
N GLY A 8 10.75 -20.11 39.98
CA GLY A 8 11.47 -20.38 38.76
C GLY A 8 12.63 -19.42 38.48
N LYS A 9 12.47 -18.15 38.80
CA LYS A 9 13.52 -17.12 38.67
C LYS A 9 14.61 -17.23 39.76
N LEU A 10 14.19 -17.51 41.02
CA LEU A 10 15.09 -17.53 42.15
C LEU A 10 15.87 -18.85 42.31
N ARG A 11 15.48 -19.94 41.64
CA ARG A 11 16.14 -21.26 41.71
C ARG A 11 17.62 -21.27 41.31
N ALA A 12 18.07 -20.25 40.58
CA ALA A 12 19.48 -20.10 40.22
C ALA A 12 20.36 -19.69 41.43
N ARG A 13 19.75 -19.12 42.47
CA ARG A 13 20.45 -18.60 43.67
C ARG A 13 20.12 -19.35 44.94
N TYR A 14 18.94 -20.00 45.04
CA TYR A 14 18.46 -20.67 46.26
C TYR A 14 17.91 -22.06 45.95
N PRO A 15 18.03 -23.01 46.92
CA PRO A 15 17.47 -24.34 46.77
C PRO A 15 15.95 -24.32 46.60
N VAL A 16 15.44 -25.07 45.62
CA VAL A 16 13.98 -25.14 45.36
C VAL A 16 13.15 -25.58 46.59
N ALA A 17 13.72 -26.44 47.43
CA ALA A 17 13.07 -26.88 48.66
C ALA A 17 12.78 -25.69 49.60
N THR A 18 13.78 -24.86 49.84
CA THR A 18 13.70 -23.65 50.67
C THR A 18 12.69 -22.65 50.09
N LEU A 19 12.76 -22.41 48.78
CA LEU A 19 11.83 -21.49 48.10
C LEU A 19 10.38 -21.99 48.22
N CYS A 20 10.15 -23.28 47.99
CA CYS A 20 8.81 -23.85 48.14
C CYS A 20 8.27 -23.72 49.58
N HIS A 21 9.12 -23.90 50.56
CA HIS A 21 8.74 -23.72 51.98
C HIS A 21 8.38 -22.26 52.28
N VAL A 22 9.22 -21.31 51.86
CA VAL A 22 8.97 -19.87 52.07
C VAL A 22 7.68 -19.40 51.39
N PHE A 23 7.40 -19.89 50.20
CA PHE A 23 6.20 -19.51 49.46
C PHE A 23 4.98 -20.37 49.79
N GLY A 24 5.07 -21.28 50.76
CA GLY A 24 3.94 -22.13 51.22
C GLY A 24 3.40 -23.05 50.12
N VAL A 25 4.23 -23.50 49.18
CA VAL A 25 3.82 -24.35 48.07
C VAL A 25 4.50 -25.71 48.11
N HIS A 26 3.79 -26.78 47.72
CA HIS A 26 4.36 -28.11 47.72
C HIS A 26 5.32 -28.32 46.54
N ARG A 27 6.48 -28.98 46.78
CA ARG A 27 7.49 -29.24 45.75
C ARG A 27 6.98 -29.97 44.51
N SER A 28 6.06 -30.95 44.72
CA SER A 28 5.45 -31.67 43.60
C SER A 28 4.59 -30.79 42.74
N SER A 29 3.86 -29.84 43.35
CA SER A 29 3.05 -28.86 42.59
C SER A 29 3.91 -27.93 41.74
N TYR A 30 5.06 -27.47 42.30
CA TYR A 30 6.02 -26.71 41.50
C TYR A 30 6.64 -27.54 40.37
N LYS A 31 7.05 -28.81 40.65
CA LYS A 31 7.58 -29.72 39.64
C LYS A 31 6.59 -29.99 38.51
N TYR A 32 5.30 -30.25 38.89
CA TYR A 32 4.22 -30.41 37.91
C TYR A 32 4.02 -29.17 37.07
N TRP A 33 3.95 -27.97 37.71
CA TRP A 33 3.82 -26.70 36.99
C TRP A 33 4.98 -26.45 36.04
N LYS A 34 6.22 -26.71 36.45
CA LYS A 34 7.42 -26.56 35.65
C LYS A 34 7.45 -27.51 34.45
N ASN A 35 7.03 -28.75 34.62
CA ASN A 35 7.11 -29.80 33.60
C ASN A 35 5.80 -29.97 32.81
N ARG A 36 4.76 -29.17 33.12
CA ARG A 36 3.52 -29.25 32.36
C ARG A 36 3.80 -28.83 30.90
N PRO A 37 3.33 -29.64 29.92
CA PRO A 37 3.40 -29.22 28.52
C PRO A 37 2.61 -27.95 28.37
N GLU A 38 3.19 -26.95 27.71
CA GLU A 38 2.44 -25.76 27.28
C GLU A 38 1.33 -26.26 26.36
N LYS A 39 0.07 -26.07 26.76
CA LYS A 39 -1.05 -26.35 25.85
C LYS A 39 -0.95 -25.39 24.68
N PRO A 40 -0.78 -25.89 23.46
CA PRO A 40 -0.73 -25.03 22.32
C PRO A 40 -2.02 -24.22 22.21
N ASP A 41 -1.92 -22.90 22.22
CA ASP A 41 -3.06 -22.03 21.98
C ASP A 41 -3.42 -22.11 20.49
N GLY A 42 -4.38 -22.97 20.15
CA GLY A 42 -4.82 -23.20 18.78
C GLY A 42 -5.29 -21.90 18.10
N ARG A 43 -5.96 -21.02 18.84
CA ARG A 43 -6.36 -19.71 18.32
C ARG A 43 -5.12 -18.86 17.95
N ARG A 44 -4.12 -18.84 18.81
CA ARG A 44 -2.88 -18.12 18.57
C ARG A 44 -2.09 -18.70 17.38
N ALA A 45 -2.10 -20.03 17.22
CA ALA A 45 -1.47 -20.70 16.09
C ALA A 45 -2.12 -20.27 14.75
N VAL A 46 -3.45 -20.24 14.69
CA VAL A 46 -4.20 -19.75 13.50
C VAL A 46 -3.86 -18.28 13.22
N LEU A 47 -3.85 -17.41 14.24
CA LEU A 47 -3.51 -16.00 14.05
C LEU A 47 -2.06 -15.81 13.57
N ARG A 48 -1.11 -16.62 14.05
CA ARG A 48 0.29 -16.60 13.57
C ARG A 48 0.38 -16.99 12.10
N SER A 49 -0.35 -18.03 11.67
CA SER A 49 -0.42 -18.44 10.26
C SER A 49 -0.97 -17.33 9.40
N GLN A 50 -2.04 -16.65 9.84
CA GLN A 50 -2.62 -15.52 9.11
C GLN A 50 -1.65 -14.33 9.02
N VAL A 51 -0.93 -14.00 10.08
CA VAL A 51 0.10 -12.94 10.05
C VAL A 51 1.20 -13.26 9.04
N LEU A 52 1.68 -14.51 9.03
CA LEU A 52 2.72 -14.96 8.09
C LEU A 52 2.25 -14.87 6.64
N GLU A 53 1.04 -15.36 6.36
CA GLU A 53 0.42 -15.32 5.03
C GLU A 53 0.23 -13.87 4.54
N LEU A 54 -0.36 -13.00 5.36
CA LEU A 54 -0.61 -11.60 5.02
C LEU A 54 0.70 -10.82 4.81
N HIS A 55 1.72 -11.09 5.61
CA HIS A 55 3.04 -10.52 5.40
C HIS A 55 3.68 -10.99 4.09
N GLY A 56 3.52 -12.28 3.74
CA GLY A 56 3.96 -12.83 2.44
C GLY A 56 3.24 -12.20 1.26
N ILE A 57 1.88 -12.09 1.30
CA ILE A 57 1.07 -11.46 0.25
C ILE A 57 1.47 -10.00 0.01
N SER A 58 1.90 -9.30 1.07
CA SER A 58 2.37 -7.91 0.97
C SER A 58 3.84 -7.78 0.56
N HIS A 59 4.50 -8.87 0.16
CA HIS A 59 5.94 -8.91 -0.14
C HIS A 59 6.80 -8.36 1.01
N GLY A 60 6.38 -8.59 2.26
CA GLY A 60 7.10 -8.10 3.43
C GLY A 60 6.91 -6.61 3.76
N SER A 61 6.05 -5.89 3.04
CA SER A 61 5.86 -4.46 3.23
C SER A 61 4.87 -4.10 4.34
N ALA A 62 3.88 -4.98 4.62
CA ALA A 62 2.84 -4.71 5.59
C ALA A 62 3.36 -4.70 7.03
N GLY A 63 3.16 -3.59 7.72
CA GLY A 63 3.41 -3.48 9.16
C GLY A 63 2.20 -3.89 10.01
N ALA A 64 2.36 -3.88 11.33
CA ALA A 64 1.37 -4.36 12.30
C ALA A 64 -0.04 -3.76 12.13
N ARG A 65 -0.15 -2.48 11.71
CA ARG A 65 -1.45 -1.83 11.46
C ARG A 65 -2.14 -2.44 10.24
N SER A 66 -1.42 -2.56 9.13
CA SER A 66 -1.95 -3.14 7.89
C SER A 66 -2.31 -4.61 8.07
N ILE A 67 -1.45 -5.40 8.73
CA ILE A 67 -1.71 -6.81 9.06
C ILE A 67 -2.99 -6.94 9.88
N ALA A 68 -3.16 -6.13 10.95
CA ALA A 68 -4.36 -6.15 11.78
C ALA A 68 -5.63 -5.86 10.97
N THR A 69 -5.58 -4.85 10.09
CA THR A 69 -6.72 -4.48 9.24
C THR A 69 -7.07 -5.59 8.25
N MET A 70 -6.09 -6.12 7.53
CA MET A 70 -6.29 -7.21 6.55
C MET A 70 -6.82 -8.50 7.23
N ALA A 71 -6.27 -8.85 8.42
CA ALA A 71 -6.75 -10.01 9.18
C ALA A 71 -8.22 -9.83 9.61
N THR A 72 -8.59 -8.63 10.10
CA THR A 72 -9.97 -8.32 10.50
C THR A 72 -10.93 -8.38 9.30
N GLN A 73 -10.53 -7.92 8.13
CA GLN A 73 -11.32 -8.03 6.89
C GLN A 73 -11.56 -9.49 6.46
N ARG A 74 -10.63 -10.39 6.80
CA ARG A 74 -10.77 -11.84 6.59
C ARG A 74 -11.54 -12.56 7.72
N GLY A 75 -12.10 -11.81 8.68
CA GLY A 75 -12.86 -12.37 9.80
C GLY A 75 -12.02 -12.75 11.03
N TYR A 76 -10.70 -12.51 11.03
CA TYR A 76 -9.83 -12.76 12.17
C TYR A 76 -9.71 -11.50 13.03
N GLN A 77 -10.40 -11.45 14.15
CA GLN A 77 -10.35 -10.33 15.11
C GLN A 77 -8.92 -10.14 15.64
N MET A 78 -8.24 -9.10 15.15
CA MET A 78 -6.85 -8.81 15.48
C MET A 78 -6.60 -7.31 15.62
N GLY A 79 -6.18 -6.87 16.81
CA GLY A 79 -5.75 -5.49 17.04
C GLY A 79 -4.26 -5.28 16.66
N ARG A 80 -3.87 -4.02 16.45
CA ARG A 80 -2.50 -3.63 16.09
C ARG A 80 -1.43 -4.17 17.05
N TRP A 81 -1.71 -4.15 18.35
CA TRP A 81 -0.77 -4.63 19.37
C TRP A 81 -0.54 -6.14 19.28
N LEU A 82 -1.60 -6.91 19.05
CA LEU A 82 -1.49 -8.36 18.87
C LEU A 82 -0.74 -8.68 17.57
N ALA A 83 -1.07 -8.02 16.47
CA ALA A 83 -0.36 -8.18 15.21
C ALA A 83 1.15 -7.87 15.36
N GLY A 84 1.51 -6.77 16.01
CA GLY A 84 2.91 -6.41 16.26
C GLY A 84 3.66 -7.42 17.12
N ARG A 85 2.99 -7.99 18.15
CA ARG A 85 3.56 -9.05 18.98
C ARG A 85 3.79 -10.34 18.18
N LEU A 86 2.80 -10.74 17.36
CA LEU A 86 2.92 -11.93 16.52
C LEU A 86 3.99 -11.76 15.44
N MET A 87 4.09 -10.59 14.82
CA MET A 87 5.19 -10.27 13.89
C MET A 87 6.56 -10.41 14.56
N LYS A 88 6.71 -9.87 15.78
CA LYS A 88 7.96 -10.01 16.55
C LYS A 88 8.29 -11.47 16.87
N GLU A 89 7.32 -12.27 17.26
CA GLU A 89 7.48 -13.71 17.54
C GLU A 89 7.89 -14.50 16.30
N LEU A 90 7.43 -14.07 15.11
CA LEU A 90 7.73 -14.68 13.81
C LEU A 90 8.99 -14.10 13.16
N GLY A 91 9.66 -13.12 13.79
CA GLY A 91 10.84 -12.45 13.21
C GLY A 91 10.53 -11.59 11.99
N LEU A 92 9.25 -11.17 11.82
CA LEU A 92 8.82 -10.40 10.66
C LEU A 92 9.05 -8.90 10.86
N VAL A 93 9.65 -8.25 9.86
CA VAL A 93 9.92 -6.82 9.85
C VAL A 93 9.34 -6.22 8.57
N SER A 94 8.63 -5.09 8.70
CA SER A 94 8.13 -4.35 7.53
C SER A 94 9.27 -3.67 6.78
N CYS A 95 9.40 -3.92 5.49
CA CYS A 95 10.38 -3.27 4.63
C CYS A 95 9.99 -1.79 4.40
N GLN A 96 10.89 -0.86 4.74
CA GLN A 96 10.74 0.55 4.42
C GLN A 96 12.02 1.06 3.78
N GLN A 97 11.90 1.63 2.57
CA GLN A 97 13.04 2.26 1.90
C GLN A 97 13.22 3.71 2.36
N PRO A 98 14.47 4.26 2.36
CA PRO A 98 14.73 5.65 2.71
C PRO A 98 14.06 6.62 1.75
N THR A 99 13.72 7.82 2.25
CA THR A 99 13.03 8.88 1.49
C THR A 99 13.92 9.44 0.37
N TYR A 100 13.42 9.47 -0.86
CA TYR A 100 14.07 10.10 -2.01
C TYR A 100 13.94 11.63 -1.97
N ARG A 101 15.04 12.35 -2.34
CA ARG A 101 15.01 13.81 -2.56
C ARG A 101 14.85 14.12 -4.05
N TYR A 102 13.85 14.92 -4.41
CA TYR A 102 13.59 15.36 -5.78
C TYR A 102 14.58 16.43 -6.25
N LYS A 103 15.05 16.32 -7.51
CA LYS A 103 15.74 17.41 -8.23
C LYS A 103 14.73 18.19 -9.07
N ARG A 104 14.79 19.54 -9.00
CA ARG A 104 13.92 20.43 -9.76
C ARG A 104 14.45 20.59 -11.19
N GLY A 105 13.59 20.37 -12.20
CA GLY A 105 13.88 20.65 -13.61
C GLY A 105 12.90 21.73 -14.15
N GLY A 106 13.32 22.54 -15.10
CA GLY A 106 12.52 23.64 -15.64
C GLY A 106 12.47 23.66 -17.18
N HIS A 107 11.25 23.76 -17.74
CA HIS A 107 10.96 24.22 -19.10
C HIS A 107 9.60 24.92 -19.12
N GLU A 108 9.42 25.91 -19.99
CA GLU A 108 8.17 26.64 -20.16
C GLU A 108 7.15 25.85 -20.99
N HIS A 109 5.91 25.78 -20.50
CA HIS A 109 4.79 25.15 -21.19
C HIS A 109 3.52 25.99 -21.07
N VAL A 110 2.53 25.68 -21.92
CA VAL A 110 1.21 26.33 -21.95
C VAL A 110 0.60 26.37 -20.56
N ALA A 111 0.24 27.54 -20.07
CA ALA A 111 -0.36 27.73 -18.76
C ALA A 111 -1.80 27.18 -18.72
N ILE A 112 -1.98 25.97 -18.22
CA ILE A 112 -3.29 25.41 -17.92
C ILE A 112 -3.53 25.64 -16.42
N PRO A 113 -4.68 26.26 -16.03
CA PRO A 113 -4.93 26.58 -14.63
C PRO A 113 -5.04 25.35 -13.73
N ASN A 114 -4.68 25.50 -12.45
CA ASN A 114 -4.94 24.52 -11.42
C ASN A 114 -6.39 24.66 -10.93
N TYR A 115 -7.31 23.94 -11.56
CA TYR A 115 -8.71 23.92 -11.15
C TYR A 115 -8.98 23.00 -9.95
N LEU A 116 -8.07 22.05 -9.68
CA LEU A 116 -8.23 21.13 -8.54
C LEU A 116 -7.94 21.80 -7.20
N GLU A 117 -7.00 22.78 -7.16
CA GLU A 117 -6.66 23.56 -5.96
C GLU A 117 -6.46 22.72 -4.68
N ARG A 118 -5.89 21.51 -4.83
CA ARG A 118 -5.69 20.52 -3.75
C ARG A 118 -6.97 19.98 -3.12
N GLN A 119 -8.13 20.18 -3.74
CA GLN A 119 -9.40 19.62 -3.30
C GLN A 119 -9.44 18.12 -3.64
N PHE A 120 -8.62 17.33 -2.95
CA PHE A 120 -8.46 15.90 -3.23
C PHE A 120 -9.60 15.04 -2.67
N ALA A 121 -10.45 15.57 -1.81
CA ALA A 121 -11.63 14.88 -1.30
C ALA A 121 -12.77 15.03 -2.30
N VAL A 122 -13.07 13.96 -3.02
CA VAL A 122 -14.17 13.91 -3.99
C VAL A 122 -15.26 12.97 -3.48
N THR A 123 -16.51 13.21 -3.88
CA THR A 123 -17.69 12.52 -3.32
C THR A 123 -18.12 11.31 -4.14
N GLU A 124 -17.69 11.23 -5.40
CA GLU A 124 -18.13 10.19 -6.34
C GLU A 124 -16.95 9.71 -7.21
N PRO A 125 -17.02 8.44 -7.68
CA PRO A 125 -16.11 7.94 -8.70
C PRO A 125 -16.20 8.74 -10.00
N ASN A 126 -15.09 8.85 -10.70
CA ASN A 126 -14.97 9.53 -12.00
C ASN A 126 -15.20 11.07 -11.97
N GLN A 127 -15.18 11.72 -10.79
CA GLN A 127 -15.17 13.19 -10.72
C GLN A 127 -13.79 13.75 -11.06
N VAL A 128 -12.74 13.21 -10.45
CA VAL A 128 -11.36 13.67 -10.66
C VAL A 128 -10.43 12.49 -10.80
N TRP A 129 -9.68 12.50 -11.89
CA TRP A 129 -8.55 11.60 -12.11
C TRP A 129 -7.24 12.37 -12.02
N CYS A 130 -6.25 11.81 -11.32
CA CYS A 130 -4.89 12.33 -11.33
C CYS A 130 -3.98 11.44 -12.17
N GLY A 131 -3.12 12.06 -12.97
CA GLY A 131 -2.13 11.36 -13.78
C GLY A 131 -0.70 11.77 -13.42
N ASP A 132 0.22 10.81 -13.49
CA ASP A 132 1.65 11.07 -13.35
C ASP A 132 2.48 9.91 -13.96
N VAL A 133 3.76 10.16 -14.20
CA VAL A 133 4.69 9.20 -14.78
C VAL A 133 5.88 9.00 -13.85
N THR A 134 6.22 7.74 -13.61
CA THR A 134 7.43 7.38 -12.87
C THR A 134 8.33 6.47 -13.70
N TYR A 135 9.58 6.34 -13.28
CA TYR A 135 10.57 5.47 -13.92
C TYR A 135 10.83 4.23 -13.08
N ILE A 136 11.04 3.10 -13.76
CA ILE A 136 11.26 1.76 -13.18
C ILE A 136 12.50 1.15 -13.86
N TRP A 137 13.44 0.66 -13.07
CA TRP A 137 14.61 -0.02 -13.61
C TRP A 137 14.27 -1.45 -14.03
N THR A 138 14.64 -1.83 -15.26
CA THR A 138 14.32 -3.13 -15.87
C THR A 138 15.57 -3.94 -16.22
N GLY A 139 16.57 -3.88 -15.36
CA GLY A 139 17.83 -4.65 -15.48
C GLY A 139 18.85 -4.05 -16.45
N LYS A 140 18.43 -3.62 -17.62
CA LYS A 140 19.31 -3.06 -18.68
C LYS A 140 19.10 -1.57 -18.91
N ARG A 141 17.86 -1.08 -18.74
CA ARG A 141 17.49 0.32 -18.98
C ARG A 141 16.26 0.74 -18.20
N TRP A 142 16.04 2.03 -18.11
CA TRP A 142 14.85 2.60 -17.53
C TRP A 142 13.62 2.36 -18.41
N ALA A 143 12.53 1.93 -17.81
CA ALA A 143 11.19 1.99 -18.36
C ALA A 143 10.38 3.03 -17.60
N TYR A 144 9.29 3.48 -18.20
CA TYR A 144 8.40 4.50 -17.66
C TYR A 144 7.02 3.90 -17.46
N LEU A 145 6.41 4.22 -16.34
CA LEU A 145 5.06 3.82 -15.96
C LEU A 145 4.20 5.07 -15.83
N ALA A 146 3.20 5.22 -16.69
CA ALA A 146 2.13 6.20 -16.51
C ALA A 146 0.96 5.55 -15.78
N VAL A 147 0.35 6.27 -14.83
CA VAL A 147 -0.81 5.81 -14.08
C VAL A 147 -1.86 6.91 -14.03
N VAL A 148 -3.12 6.51 -14.13
CA VAL A 148 -4.31 7.33 -13.89
C VAL A 148 -4.99 6.83 -12.64
N LEU A 149 -5.14 7.70 -11.64
CA LEU A 149 -5.70 7.42 -10.32
C LEU A 149 -7.03 8.14 -10.14
N ASP A 150 -8.12 7.43 -9.90
CA ASP A 150 -9.39 8.02 -9.46
C ASP A 150 -9.28 8.46 -8.00
N LEU A 151 -9.57 9.73 -7.73
CA LEU A 151 -9.42 10.30 -6.40
C LEU A 151 -10.47 9.83 -5.40
N PHE A 152 -11.62 9.33 -5.84
CA PHE A 152 -12.68 8.89 -4.92
C PHE A 152 -12.19 7.82 -3.95
N ALA A 153 -11.70 6.70 -4.48
CA ALA A 153 -11.20 5.59 -3.66
C ALA A 153 -9.67 5.46 -3.70
N ARG A 154 -8.94 6.43 -4.29
CA ARG A 154 -7.51 6.32 -4.58
C ARG A 154 -7.18 5.08 -5.42
N LYS A 155 -8.06 4.77 -6.37
CA LYS A 155 -7.99 3.57 -7.21
C LYS A 155 -7.28 3.87 -8.53
N PRO A 156 -6.20 3.14 -8.88
CA PRO A 156 -5.65 3.18 -10.22
C PRO A 156 -6.68 2.60 -11.21
N VAL A 157 -7.04 3.39 -12.22
CA VAL A 157 -8.07 3.04 -13.20
C VAL A 157 -7.52 2.85 -14.61
N GLY A 158 -6.26 3.29 -14.83
CA GLY A 158 -5.54 3.06 -16.08
C GLY A 158 -4.04 3.18 -15.87
N TRP A 159 -3.27 2.36 -16.58
CA TRP A 159 -1.81 2.40 -16.56
C TRP A 159 -1.22 1.88 -17.86
N ALA A 160 0.00 2.31 -18.15
CA ALA A 160 0.77 1.81 -19.28
C ALA A 160 2.26 1.88 -18.97
N MET A 161 3.04 0.99 -19.59
CA MET A 161 4.50 1.00 -19.53
C MET A 161 5.10 1.15 -20.91
N SER A 162 6.23 1.87 -20.99
CA SER A 162 7.00 2.05 -22.22
C SER A 162 8.47 2.33 -21.88
N PHE A 163 9.34 2.17 -22.87
CA PHE A 163 10.71 2.64 -22.78
C PHE A 163 10.89 4.14 -23.09
N SER A 164 9.83 4.82 -23.53
CA SER A 164 9.84 6.26 -23.84
C SER A 164 8.80 6.99 -22.98
N PRO A 165 9.18 8.08 -22.28
CA PRO A 165 8.26 8.91 -21.49
C PRO A 165 7.58 9.96 -22.39
N ASP A 166 6.92 9.52 -23.45
CA ASP A 166 6.26 10.38 -24.41
C ASP A 166 4.74 10.48 -24.18
N SER A 167 4.08 11.31 -24.98
CA SER A 167 2.63 11.47 -24.90
C SER A 167 1.85 10.21 -25.27
N LYS A 168 2.43 9.29 -26.05
CA LYS A 168 1.78 8.01 -26.38
C LYS A 168 1.62 7.13 -25.14
N LEU A 169 2.60 7.17 -24.23
CA LEU A 169 2.54 6.45 -22.96
C LEU A 169 1.37 6.95 -22.10
N THR A 170 1.28 8.26 -21.91
CA THR A 170 0.21 8.85 -21.08
C THR A 170 -1.17 8.72 -21.72
N MET A 171 -1.24 8.79 -23.06
CA MET A 171 -2.48 8.54 -23.80
C MET A 171 -2.98 7.11 -23.60
N LYS A 172 -2.12 6.10 -23.70
CA LYS A 172 -2.50 4.69 -23.45
C LYS A 172 -3.05 4.48 -22.04
N ALA A 173 -2.44 5.08 -21.03
CA ALA A 173 -2.95 5.01 -19.66
C ALA A 173 -4.33 5.68 -19.53
N LEU A 174 -4.54 6.85 -20.19
CA LEU A 174 -5.81 7.55 -20.20
C LEU A 174 -6.89 6.77 -20.98
N GLU A 175 -6.56 6.20 -22.15
CA GLU A 175 -7.45 5.36 -22.95
C GLU A 175 -7.94 4.16 -22.15
N MET A 176 -7.02 3.43 -21.49
CA MET A 176 -7.38 2.34 -20.60
C MET A 176 -8.32 2.80 -19.50
N ALA A 177 -8.03 3.92 -18.82
CA ALA A 177 -8.87 4.47 -17.77
C ALA A 177 -10.28 4.77 -18.29
N TRP A 178 -10.37 5.46 -19.42
CA TRP A 178 -11.65 5.87 -19.99
C TRP A 178 -12.51 4.68 -20.42
N GLU A 179 -11.92 3.66 -21.05
CA GLU A 179 -12.61 2.44 -21.45
C GLU A 179 -13.06 1.59 -20.26
N THR A 180 -12.15 1.32 -19.33
CA THR A 180 -12.48 0.48 -18.15
C THR A 180 -13.50 1.11 -17.22
N ARG A 181 -13.62 2.45 -17.25
CA ARG A 181 -14.62 3.19 -16.46
C ARG A 181 -15.94 3.44 -17.18
N GLY A 182 -16.17 2.81 -18.34
CA GLY A 182 -17.42 2.92 -19.10
C GLY A 182 -17.59 4.27 -19.81
N LYS A 183 -16.48 4.88 -20.21
CA LYS A 183 -16.45 6.11 -21.02
C LYS A 183 -17.11 7.31 -20.34
N PRO A 184 -16.75 7.66 -19.11
CA PRO A 184 -17.38 8.76 -18.38
C PRO A 184 -17.11 10.09 -19.06
N VAL A 185 -18.07 11.01 -18.92
CA VAL A 185 -17.96 12.40 -19.40
C VAL A 185 -17.87 13.37 -18.23
N GLY A 186 -17.24 14.54 -18.45
CA GLY A 186 -17.17 15.58 -17.42
C GLY A 186 -16.10 15.35 -16.35
N VAL A 187 -15.28 14.31 -16.46
CA VAL A 187 -14.15 14.05 -15.58
C VAL A 187 -13.16 15.20 -15.62
N MET A 188 -12.62 15.61 -14.47
CA MET A 188 -11.45 16.48 -14.42
C MET A 188 -10.18 15.61 -14.39
N PHE A 189 -9.26 15.82 -15.32
CA PHE A 189 -7.94 15.19 -15.33
C PHE A 189 -6.88 16.16 -14.83
N HIS A 190 -6.24 15.85 -13.72
CA HIS A 190 -5.19 16.66 -13.10
C HIS A 190 -3.82 16.00 -13.24
N SER A 191 -2.80 16.76 -13.64
CA SER A 191 -1.43 16.29 -13.75
C SER A 191 -0.42 17.39 -13.39
N ASP A 192 0.85 17.03 -13.37
CA ASP A 192 1.94 18.01 -13.41
C ASP A 192 2.01 18.69 -14.79
N GLN A 193 2.96 19.64 -14.95
CA GLN A 193 3.20 20.34 -16.21
C GLN A 193 4.20 19.59 -17.13
N GLY A 194 4.29 18.27 -17.05
CA GLY A 194 5.14 17.48 -17.91
C GLY A 194 4.80 17.63 -19.39
N SER A 195 5.83 17.61 -20.27
CA SER A 195 5.66 17.77 -21.73
C SER A 195 4.70 16.76 -22.36
N HIS A 196 4.62 15.56 -21.80
CA HIS A 196 3.70 14.52 -22.24
C HIS A 196 2.23 14.85 -21.97
N TYR A 197 1.90 15.63 -20.91
CA TYR A 197 0.54 16.08 -20.59
C TYR A 197 0.18 17.42 -21.26
N THR A 198 1.17 18.25 -21.60
CA THR A 198 0.95 19.52 -22.33
C THR A 198 0.95 19.36 -23.84
N SER A 199 1.29 18.17 -24.35
CA SER A 199 1.34 17.87 -25.78
C SER A 199 -0.01 18.07 -26.47
N ARG A 200 0.02 18.52 -27.74
CA ARG A 200 -1.19 18.70 -28.54
C ARG A 200 -2.00 17.39 -28.66
N GLN A 201 -1.34 16.26 -28.82
CA GLN A 201 -1.98 14.95 -28.96
C GLN A 201 -2.77 14.56 -27.70
N PHE A 202 -2.16 14.70 -26.52
CA PHE A 202 -2.81 14.40 -25.24
C PHE A 202 -4.03 15.33 -25.01
N ARG A 203 -3.89 16.62 -25.28
CA ARG A 203 -4.97 17.61 -25.15
C ARG A 203 -6.14 17.33 -26.10
N GLN A 204 -5.85 16.91 -27.37
CA GLN A 204 -6.87 16.48 -28.31
C GLN A 204 -7.62 15.23 -27.82
N LEU A 205 -6.95 14.29 -27.18
CA LEU A 205 -7.57 13.10 -26.60
C LEU A 205 -8.51 13.48 -25.45
N LEU A 206 -8.08 14.35 -24.54
CA LEU A 206 -8.93 14.86 -23.46
C LEU A 206 -10.19 15.55 -24.01
N TRP A 207 -10.03 16.40 -25.01
CA TRP A 207 -11.15 17.06 -25.68
C TRP A 207 -12.13 16.07 -26.30
N ARG A 208 -11.62 15.06 -27.01
CA ARG A 208 -12.44 13.98 -27.61
C ARG A 208 -13.26 13.24 -26.57
N TYR A 209 -12.68 12.98 -25.40
CA TYR A 209 -13.33 12.29 -24.29
C TYR A 209 -14.17 13.23 -23.39
N ARG A 210 -14.24 14.52 -23.72
CA ARG A 210 -14.94 15.54 -22.92
C ARG A 210 -14.42 15.57 -21.47
N ILE A 211 -13.12 15.44 -21.31
CA ILE A 211 -12.41 15.49 -20.03
C ILE A 211 -11.80 16.89 -19.87
N ARG A 212 -12.05 17.54 -18.74
CA ARG A 212 -11.49 18.85 -18.41
C ARG A 212 -10.07 18.72 -17.89
N GLN A 213 -9.12 19.44 -18.48
CA GLN A 213 -7.73 19.42 -18.00
C GLN A 213 -7.50 20.42 -16.87
N SER A 214 -6.75 20.00 -15.84
CA SER A 214 -6.22 20.80 -14.75
C SER A 214 -4.75 20.47 -14.55
N MET A 215 -3.91 21.44 -14.19
CA MET A 215 -2.48 21.20 -13.98
C MET A 215 -1.97 21.81 -12.70
N SER A 216 -1.03 21.14 -12.05
CA SER A 216 -0.31 21.64 -10.89
C SER A 216 0.39 22.95 -11.19
N ARG A 217 0.52 23.82 -10.22
CA ARG A 217 1.36 25.02 -10.35
C ARG A 217 2.82 24.62 -10.49
N ARG A 218 3.57 25.39 -11.26
CA ARG A 218 4.98 25.11 -11.54
C ARG A 218 5.80 25.01 -10.24
N GLY A 219 6.57 23.93 -10.13
CA GLY A 219 7.42 23.68 -8.97
C GLY A 219 6.69 23.32 -7.68
N ASN A 220 5.37 23.10 -7.75
CA ASN A 220 4.54 22.78 -6.59
C ASN A 220 4.10 21.30 -6.61
N CYS A 221 4.97 20.43 -6.12
CA CYS A 221 4.71 18.99 -6.05
C CYS A 221 3.48 18.62 -5.20
N TRP A 222 3.15 19.44 -4.20
CA TRP A 222 1.99 19.23 -3.35
C TRP A 222 0.65 19.25 -4.10
N ASP A 223 0.60 19.85 -5.28
CA ASP A 223 -0.62 19.93 -6.08
C ASP A 223 -0.99 18.57 -6.70
N ASN A 224 -0.05 17.59 -6.76
CA ASN A 224 -0.29 16.20 -7.21
C ASN A 224 0.06 15.14 -6.15
N SER A 225 -0.06 15.49 -4.87
CA SER A 225 0.33 14.62 -3.75
C SER A 225 -0.31 13.22 -3.72
N PRO A 226 -1.54 12.97 -4.24
CA PRO A 226 -2.09 11.63 -4.32
C PRO A 226 -1.26 10.69 -5.21
N MET A 227 -0.76 11.19 -6.35
CA MET A 227 0.09 10.41 -7.26
C MET A 227 1.48 10.14 -6.67
N GLU A 228 2.09 11.15 -6.03
CA GLU A 228 3.36 10.97 -5.31
C GLU A 228 3.25 9.90 -4.23
N ARG A 229 2.14 9.90 -3.47
CA ARG A 229 1.86 8.87 -2.45
C ARG A 229 1.70 7.48 -3.06
N PHE A 230 0.97 7.38 -4.18
CA PHE A 230 0.80 6.11 -4.90
C PHE A 230 2.15 5.55 -5.37
N PHE A 231 2.96 6.35 -6.06
CA PHE A 231 4.26 5.90 -6.55
C PHE A 231 5.26 5.59 -5.42
N ARG A 232 5.19 6.33 -4.33
CA ARG A 232 5.98 6.02 -3.13
C ARG A 232 5.59 4.65 -2.57
N SER A 233 4.29 4.35 -2.49
CA SER A 233 3.82 3.05 -2.04
C SER A 233 4.29 1.93 -2.98
N LEU A 234 4.09 2.08 -4.29
CA LEU A 234 4.56 1.13 -5.29
C LEU A 234 6.07 0.83 -5.15
N LYS A 235 6.89 1.89 -5.10
CA LYS A 235 8.34 1.74 -5.04
C LYS A 235 8.83 1.11 -3.73
N ASN A 236 8.20 1.45 -2.61
CA ASN A 236 8.62 0.94 -1.31
C ASN A 236 8.10 -0.48 -1.03
N GLU A 237 6.94 -0.82 -1.58
CA GLU A 237 6.24 -2.06 -1.24
C GLU A 237 6.50 -3.19 -2.23
N TRP A 238 6.81 -2.85 -3.49
CA TRP A 238 6.81 -3.85 -4.56
C TRP A 238 8.01 -3.84 -5.48
N VAL A 239 8.58 -2.65 -5.76
CA VAL A 239 9.74 -2.57 -6.64
C VAL A 239 11.00 -3.04 -5.90
N PRO A 240 11.70 -4.10 -6.39
CA PRO A 240 12.94 -4.55 -5.78
C PRO A 240 14.01 -3.43 -5.77
N ALA A 241 14.85 -3.38 -4.74
CA ALA A 241 15.94 -2.39 -4.64
C ALA A 241 16.91 -2.46 -5.83
N THR A 242 17.10 -3.64 -6.41
CA THR A 242 17.92 -3.90 -7.61
C THR A 242 17.18 -3.62 -8.92
N GLY A 243 15.88 -3.30 -8.85
CA GLY A 243 14.99 -3.25 -10.01
C GLY A 243 14.54 -4.64 -10.49
N TYR A 244 13.82 -4.66 -11.60
CA TYR A 244 13.34 -5.90 -12.24
C TYR A 244 14.35 -6.43 -13.24
N VAL A 245 14.27 -7.72 -13.56
CA VAL A 245 15.20 -8.39 -14.50
C VAL A 245 14.92 -8.01 -15.95
N SER A 246 13.65 -7.77 -16.29
CA SER A 246 13.21 -7.42 -17.65
C SER A 246 12.00 -6.49 -17.64
N PHE A 247 11.68 -5.95 -18.81
CA PHE A 247 10.46 -5.16 -19.01
C PHE A 247 9.19 -5.99 -18.78
N SER A 248 9.15 -7.22 -19.26
CA SER A 248 8.01 -8.12 -19.07
C SER A 248 7.80 -8.45 -17.59
N ASP A 249 8.87 -8.73 -16.86
CA ASP A 249 8.87 -8.98 -15.43
C ASP A 249 8.33 -7.76 -14.66
N ALA A 250 8.83 -6.56 -14.98
CA ALA A 250 8.33 -5.31 -14.41
C ALA A 250 6.84 -5.09 -14.71
N ALA A 251 6.40 -5.33 -15.95
CA ALA A 251 5.01 -5.12 -16.36
C ALA A 251 4.04 -6.06 -15.63
N HIS A 252 4.40 -7.35 -15.49
CA HIS A 252 3.62 -8.32 -14.73
C HIS A 252 3.56 -7.93 -13.25
N ALA A 253 4.70 -7.71 -12.60
CA ALA A 253 4.76 -7.39 -11.18
C ALA A 253 4.00 -6.10 -10.85
N ILE A 254 4.08 -5.07 -11.70
CA ILE A 254 3.34 -3.81 -11.49
C ILE A 254 1.83 -4.02 -11.68
N THR A 255 1.42 -4.85 -12.64
CA THR A 255 0.01 -5.19 -12.83
C THR A 255 -0.52 -5.96 -11.61
N ASP A 256 0.23 -6.92 -11.09
CA ASP A 256 -0.11 -7.66 -9.88
C ASP A 256 -0.21 -6.74 -8.66
N TYR A 257 0.70 -5.77 -8.54
CA TYR A 257 0.59 -4.76 -7.49
C TYR A 257 -0.70 -3.96 -7.61
N ILE A 258 -0.98 -3.39 -8.79
CA ILE A 258 -2.11 -2.50 -9.01
C ILE A 258 -3.44 -3.24 -8.81
N VAL A 259 -3.59 -4.40 -9.42
CA VAL A 259 -4.86 -5.16 -9.44
C VAL A 259 -5.00 -6.05 -8.22
N GLY A 260 -3.98 -6.89 -7.99
CA GLY A 260 -4.03 -7.95 -6.99
C GLY A 260 -3.83 -7.47 -5.55
N TYR A 261 -2.91 -6.54 -5.34
CA TYR A 261 -2.58 -6.09 -3.99
C TYR A 261 -3.13 -4.71 -3.66
N TYR A 262 -2.73 -3.65 -4.39
CA TYR A 262 -3.10 -2.27 -4.05
C TYR A 262 -4.62 -2.04 -4.06
N SER A 263 -5.28 -2.46 -5.13
CA SER A 263 -6.73 -2.22 -5.30
C SER A 263 -7.60 -3.21 -4.55
N ALA A 264 -7.17 -4.47 -4.42
CA ALA A 264 -8.00 -5.54 -3.86
C ALA A 264 -7.78 -5.80 -2.37
N LEU A 265 -6.55 -5.64 -1.86
CA LEU A 265 -6.18 -6.12 -0.52
C LEU A 265 -5.58 -5.03 0.38
N ARG A 266 -4.86 -4.06 -0.19
CA ARG A 266 -4.11 -3.08 0.59
C ARG A 266 -5.05 -2.12 1.34
N PRO A 267 -4.97 -2.05 2.68
CA PRO A 267 -5.74 -1.09 3.45
C PRO A 267 -5.30 0.35 3.11
N HIS A 268 -6.27 1.22 2.85
CA HIS A 268 -6.01 2.61 2.56
C HIS A 268 -6.63 3.52 3.64
N GLU A 269 -5.78 4.33 4.29
CA GLU A 269 -6.20 5.20 5.40
C GLU A 269 -7.32 6.18 4.97
N TYR A 270 -7.21 6.77 3.78
CA TYR A 270 -8.22 7.66 3.20
C TYR A 270 -9.61 7.00 3.09
N ASN A 271 -9.64 5.70 2.87
CA ASN A 271 -10.87 4.90 2.75
C ASN A 271 -11.31 4.28 4.09
N GLY A 272 -10.83 4.79 5.23
CA GLY A 272 -11.14 4.21 6.54
C GLY A 272 -10.58 2.80 6.73
N GLY A 273 -9.47 2.48 6.07
CA GLY A 273 -8.83 1.16 6.11
C GLY A 273 -9.33 0.18 5.05
N LEU A 274 -10.32 0.55 4.24
CA LEU A 274 -10.80 -0.30 3.16
C LEU A 274 -9.83 -0.27 1.96
N PRO A 275 -9.67 -1.41 1.24
CA PRO A 275 -9.04 -1.38 -0.07
C PRO A 275 -9.83 -0.54 -1.07
N PRO A 276 -9.19 0.04 -2.11
CA PRO A 276 -9.85 0.85 -3.11
C PRO A 276 -11.08 0.19 -3.76
N ASN A 277 -10.99 -1.08 -4.13
CA ASN A 277 -12.12 -1.82 -4.72
C ASN A 277 -13.32 -1.91 -3.77
N GLU A 278 -13.09 -2.24 -2.51
CA GLU A 278 -14.17 -2.37 -1.53
C GLU A 278 -14.80 -1.01 -1.20
N SER A 279 -13.98 0.05 -1.12
CA SER A 279 -14.48 1.43 -0.92
C SER A 279 -15.42 1.85 -2.05
N GLU A 280 -15.03 1.59 -3.31
CA GLU A 280 -15.85 1.91 -4.48
C GLU A 280 -17.09 1.01 -4.58
N ASN A 281 -16.96 -0.30 -4.32
CA ASN A 281 -18.10 -1.22 -4.32
C ASN A 281 -19.18 -0.82 -3.32
N ARG A 282 -18.80 -0.32 -2.15
CA ARG A 282 -19.74 0.19 -1.16
C ARG A 282 -20.48 1.45 -1.61
N TYR A 283 -19.85 2.28 -2.42
CA TYR A 283 -20.50 3.42 -3.03
C TYR A 283 -21.62 2.96 -3.99
N TRP A 284 -21.28 2.06 -4.92
CA TRP A 284 -22.26 1.56 -5.92
C TRP A 284 -23.41 0.75 -5.32
N LYS A 285 -23.21 0.11 -4.17
CA LYS A 285 -24.29 -0.62 -3.47
C LYS A 285 -25.26 0.30 -2.73
N LYS A 286 -24.95 1.58 -2.56
CA LYS A 286 -25.83 2.56 -1.90
C LYS A 286 -26.73 3.32 -2.88
N LEU A 287 -26.43 3.24 -4.16
CA LEU A 287 -27.24 3.78 -5.26
C LEU A 287 -28.27 2.76 -5.73
#